data_0ea0b3ffccfc8172171644c3c2a855c4
#
_entry.id   0ea0b3ffccfc8172171644c3c2a855c4
#
_cell.length_a   1.000
_cell.length_b   1.000
_cell.length_c   1.000
_cell.angle_alpha   90.00
_cell.angle_beta   90.00
_cell.angle_gamma   90.00
#
_symmetry.space_group_name_H-M   'P 1'
#
loop_
_entity.id
_entity.type
_entity.pdbx_description
1 polymer ?
#
loop_
_entity_poly.entity_id
_entity_poly.type
_entity_poly.pdbx_seq_one_letter_code
_entity_poly.pdbx_strand_id
1 'polypeptide(L)'
;MKLLGKAVLVTGASRGLGQALMATLARRGARVVGVARHAGEMEAAAAALRAEGLDAHALTYDVGDKEAIYPLVGAATALVGPIDVLVNNASTLGPTPLPLLLDTACEDLQRVLEVNVVGAFRLTKAVAGSMVVRGQGLVLNISSDAAVSAYPRWGAYSVSKVALEHLSRIWAAELEGTGVSFLNVDPGEMDTRMYRDAVPDADYSKLNRPEVVAARLVALLEGRAESLPSGTRLEASKLEAA
;
A
#
# COMPACT_ATOMS: atom_id res chain seq x y z
N MET A 1 -15.14 -0.40 -9.21
CA MET A 1 -14.67 -1.17 -10.43
C MET A 1 -14.89 -2.67 -10.24
N LYS A 2 -15.05 -3.44 -11.33
CA LYS A 2 -15.00 -4.91 -11.24
C LYS A 2 -13.54 -5.35 -11.18
N LEU A 3 -13.17 -6.18 -10.20
CA LEU A 3 -11.78 -6.62 -10.02
C LEU A 3 -11.40 -7.82 -10.92
N LEU A 4 -12.38 -8.54 -11.42
CA LEU A 4 -12.15 -9.70 -12.30
C LEU A 4 -11.26 -9.31 -13.49
N GLY A 5 -10.11 -9.98 -13.62
CA GLY A 5 -9.11 -9.74 -14.67
C GLY A 5 -8.29 -8.45 -14.55
N LYS A 6 -8.51 -7.62 -13.53
CA LYS A 6 -7.69 -6.40 -13.29
C LYS A 6 -6.28 -6.75 -12.83
N ALA A 7 -5.31 -6.04 -13.37
CA ALA A 7 -3.90 -6.15 -12.99
C ALA A 7 -3.61 -5.27 -11.75
N VAL A 8 -3.23 -5.89 -10.65
CA VAL A 8 -3.00 -5.20 -9.37
C VAL A 8 -1.58 -5.42 -8.88
N LEU A 9 -0.89 -4.33 -8.54
CA LEU A 9 0.43 -4.35 -7.92
C LEU A 9 0.31 -3.94 -6.46
N VAL A 10 0.70 -4.82 -5.53
CA VAL A 10 0.64 -4.57 -4.08
C VAL A 10 2.05 -4.58 -3.51
N THR A 11 2.49 -3.47 -2.92
CA THR A 11 3.80 -3.39 -2.26
C THR A 11 3.71 -3.77 -0.78
N GLY A 12 4.80 -4.35 -0.21
CA GLY A 12 4.79 -4.83 1.16
C GLY A 12 3.86 -6.03 1.38
N ALA A 13 3.75 -6.92 0.37
CA ALA A 13 2.74 -7.98 0.30
C ALA A 13 3.14 -9.30 0.97
N SER A 14 4.32 -9.41 1.59
CA SER A 14 4.77 -10.67 2.23
C SER A 14 4.09 -10.97 3.57
N ARG A 15 3.48 -9.97 4.22
CA ARG A 15 2.85 -10.11 5.54
C ARG A 15 1.82 -9.01 5.81
N GLY A 16 1.05 -9.17 6.90
CA GLY A 16 0.12 -8.16 7.41
C GLY A 16 -0.93 -7.74 6.38
N LEU A 17 -1.24 -6.43 6.34
CA LEU A 17 -2.27 -5.90 5.45
C LEU A 17 -1.98 -6.17 3.97
N GLY A 18 -0.72 -6.02 3.54
CA GLY A 18 -0.36 -6.24 2.13
C GLY A 18 -0.60 -7.68 1.68
N GLN A 19 -0.28 -8.66 2.52
CA GLN A 19 -0.56 -10.08 2.25
C GLN A 19 -2.08 -10.35 2.23
N ALA A 20 -2.82 -9.80 3.18
CA ALA A 20 -4.27 -9.94 3.23
C ALA A 20 -4.95 -9.29 2.02
N LEU A 21 -4.47 -8.10 1.57
CA LEU A 21 -4.94 -7.44 0.35
C LEU A 21 -4.65 -8.29 -0.90
N MET A 22 -3.43 -8.80 -1.04
CA MET A 22 -3.06 -9.67 -2.15
C MET A 22 -3.99 -10.89 -2.24
N ALA A 23 -4.24 -11.55 -1.11
CA ALA A 23 -5.13 -12.71 -1.05
C ALA A 23 -6.59 -12.36 -1.38
N THR A 24 -7.10 -11.28 -0.80
CA THR A 24 -8.49 -10.86 -1.01
C THR A 24 -8.73 -10.42 -2.46
N LEU A 25 -7.81 -9.66 -3.05
CA LEU A 25 -7.87 -9.23 -4.45
C LEU A 25 -7.83 -10.43 -5.41
N ALA A 26 -6.92 -11.37 -5.19
CA ALA A 26 -6.82 -12.58 -6.01
C ALA A 26 -8.11 -13.43 -5.94
N ARG A 27 -8.73 -13.59 -4.76
CA ARG A 27 -10.01 -14.29 -4.60
C ARG A 27 -11.19 -13.57 -5.25
N ARG A 28 -11.07 -12.27 -5.54
CA ARG A 28 -12.04 -11.51 -6.35
C ARG A 28 -11.73 -11.57 -7.86
N GLY A 29 -10.79 -12.42 -8.28
CA GLY A 29 -10.42 -12.66 -9.67
C GLY A 29 -9.47 -11.63 -10.28
N ALA A 30 -8.82 -10.80 -9.47
CA ALA A 30 -7.73 -9.96 -9.93
C ALA A 30 -6.47 -10.78 -10.20
N ARG A 31 -5.65 -10.33 -11.15
CA ARG A 31 -4.29 -10.82 -11.38
C ARG A 31 -3.35 -9.99 -10.51
N VAL A 32 -2.76 -10.58 -9.49
CA VAL A 32 -2.08 -9.82 -8.44
C VAL A 32 -0.58 -10.10 -8.43
N VAL A 33 0.21 -9.05 -8.45
CA VAL A 33 1.65 -9.10 -8.17
C VAL A 33 1.90 -8.52 -6.78
N GLY A 34 2.39 -9.36 -5.88
CA GLY A 34 2.89 -8.94 -4.58
C GLY A 34 4.39 -8.65 -4.63
N VAL A 35 4.81 -7.57 -3.97
CA VAL A 35 6.21 -7.15 -3.90
C VAL A 35 6.66 -7.03 -2.45
N ALA A 36 7.82 -7.61 -2.12
CA ALA A 36 8.49 -7.44 -0.84
C ALA A 36 10.00 -7.64 -0.98
N ARG A 37 10.75 -7.28 0.07
CA ARG A 37 12.22 -7.40 0.08
C ARG A 37 12.73 -8.82 0.34
N HIS A 38 11.94 -9.64 1.02
CA HIS A 38 12.32 -11.00 1.42
C HIS A 38 11.66 -12.03 0.52
N ALA A 39 12.50 -12.68 -0.31
CA ALA A 39 12.04 -13.61 -1.35
C ALA A 39 11.22 -14.78 -0.77
N GLY A 40 11.71 -15.42 0.31
CA GLY A 40 11.07 -16.61 0.88
C GLY A 40 9.65 -16.35 1.39
N GLU A 41 9.47 -15.27 2.16
CA GLU A 41 8.13 -14.89 2.67
C GLU A 41 7.19 -14.50 1.52
N MET A 42 7.70 -13.76 0.54
CA MET A 42 6.88 -13.30 -0.59
C MET A 42 6.46 -14.45 -1.49
N GLU A 43 7.39 -15.34 -1.82
CA GLU A 43 7.09 -16.52 -2.62
C GLU A 43 6.13 -17.48 -1.91
N ALA A 44 6.31 -17.70 -0.60
CA ALA A 44 5.37 -18.54 0.17
C ALA A 44 3.94 -17.98 0.13
N ALA A 45 3.78 -16.66 0.26
CA ALA A 45 2.46 -16.01 0.18
C ALA A 45 1.82 -16.20 -1.21
N ALA A 46 2.57 -15.99 -2.29
CA ALA A 46 2.07 -16.17 -3.65
C ALA A 46 1.79 -17.65 -3.99
N ALA A 47 2.68 -18.56 -3.56
CA ALA A 47 2.52 -20.00 -3.79
C ALA A 47 1.24 -20.55 -3.13
N ALA A 48 0.91 -20.09 -1.93
CA ALA A 48 -0.32 -20.47 -1.26
C ALA A 48 -1.56 -20.10 -2.09
N LEU A 49 -1.58 -18.90 -2.69
CA LEU A 49 -2.69 -18.45 -3.53
C LEU A 49 -2.74 -19.21 -4.87
N ARG A 50 -1.60 -19.49 -5.48
CA ARG A 50 -1.55 -20.32 -6.70
C ARG A 50 -2.03 -21.75 -6.44
N ALA A 51 -1.80 -22.30 -5.26
CA ALA A 51 -2.33 -23.60 -4.86
C ALA A 51 -3.88 -23.60 -4.76
N GLU A 52 -4.50 -22.44 -4.51
CA GLU A 52 -5.94 -22.22 -4.60
C GLU A 52 -6.42 -22.02 -6.07
N GLY A 53 -5.53 -22.05 -7.06
CA GLY A 53 -5.86 -21.79 -8.47
C GLY A 53 -5.96 -20.30 -8.82
N LEU A 54 -5.46 -19.40 -7.96
CA LEU A 54 -5.55 -17.96 -8.15
C LEU A 54 -4.35 -17.40 -8.90
N ASP A 55 -4.56 -16.32 -9.66
CA ASP A 55 -3.52 -15.63 -10.43
C ASP A 55 -2.73 -14.67 -9.53
N ALA A 56 -1.69 -15.21 -8.88
CA ALA A 56 -0.90 -14.50 -7.89
C ALA A 56 0.61 -14.73 -8.11
N HIS A 57 1.36 -13.64 -8.17
CA HIS A 57 2.78 -13.63 -8.46
C HIS A 57 3.58 -12.93 -7.36
N ALA A 58 4.82 -13.38 -7.15
CA ALA A 58 5.78 -12.81 -6.21
C ALA A 58 6.90 -12.11 -6.98
N LEU A 59 7.24 -10.91 -6.56
CA LEU A 59 8.46 -10.22 -6.99
C LEU A 59 9.25 -9.75 -5.78
N THR A 60 10.58 -9.86 -5.87
CA THR A 60 11.48 -9.48 -4.78
C THR A 60 12.22 -8.21 -5.16
N TYR A 61 11.78 -7.09 -4.59
CA TYR A 61 12.38 -5.76 -4.79
C TYR A 61 12.26 -4.91 -3.53
N ASP A 62 13.23 -4.02 -3.31
CA ASP A 62 13.11 -2.93 -2.32
C ASP A 62 12.55 -1.69 -3.01
N VAL A 63 11.37 -1.22 -2.60
CA VAL A 63 10.77 0.00 -3.13
C VAL A 63 11.55 1.27 -2.78
N GLY A 64 12.42 1.22 -1.77
CA GLY A 64 13.36 2.28 -1.44
C GLY A 64 14.58 2.34 -2.38
N ASP A 65 14.83 1.32 -3.17
CA ASP A 65 15.92 1.33 -4.15
C ASP A 65 15.45 1.96 -5.46
N LYS A 66 16.08 3.08 -5.84
CA LYS A 66 15.77 3.82 -7.05
C LYS A 66 15.91 2.96 -8.31
N GLU A 67 16.96 2.15 -8.37
CA GLU A 67 17.29 1.35 -9.56
C GLU A 67 16.35 0.14 -9.70
N ALA A 68 15.66 -0.25 -8.62
CA ALA A 68 14.71 -1.35 -8.62
C ALA A 68 13.36 -1.01 -9.27
N ILE A 69 12.97 0.25 -9.35
CA ILE A 69 11.59 0.67 -9.67
C ILE A 69 11.16 0.28 -11.09
N TYR A 70 11.93 0.66 -12.11
CA TYR A 70 11.57 0.32 -13.50
C TYR A 70 11.67 -1.17 -13.81
N PRO A 71 12.70 -1.91 -13.36
CA PRO A 71 12.72 -3.37 -13.43
C PRO A 71 11.50 -4.03 -12.77
N LEU A 72 11.11 -3.57 -11.58
CA LEU A 72 9.93 -4.04 -10.88
C LEU A 72 8.65 -3.84 -11.71
N VAL A 73 8.40 -2.62 -12.20
CA VAL A 73 7.19 -2.33 -12.99
C VAL A 73 7.20 -3.10 -14.31
N GLY A 74 8.35 -3.24 -14.96
CA GLY A 74 8.51 -4.06 -16.17
C GLY A 74 8.18 -5.53 -15.91
N ALA A 75 8.74 -6.13 -14.85
CA ALA A 75 8.48 -7.50 -14.47
C ALA A 75 6.99 -7.72 -14.09
N ALA A 76 6.40 -6.81 -13.31
CA ALA A 76 4.99 -6.88 -12.95
C ALA A 76 4.09 -6.82 -14.19
N THR A 77 4.37 -5.88 -15.09
CA THR A 77 3.61 -5.73 -16.35
C THR A 77 3.74 -6.96 -17.26
N ALA A 78 4.89 -7.60 -17.29
CA ALA A 78 5.09 -8.83 -18.06
C ALA A 78 4.26 -10.00 -17.50
N LEU A 79 4.02 -10.05 -16.19
CA LEU A 79 3.24 -11.11 -15.54
C LEU A 79 1.73 -10.90 -15.67
N VAL A 80 1.24 -9.69 -15.43
CA VAL A 80 -0.21 -9.44 -15.29
C VAL A 80 -0.77 -8.41 -16.29
N GLY A 81 0.06 -7.90 -17.18
CA GLY A 81 -0.31 -6.82 -18.11
C GLY A 81 -0.20 -5.43 -17.47
N PRO A 82 -0.63 -4.39 -18.18
CA PRO A 82 -0.60 -3.01 -17.70
C PRO A 82 -1.35 -2.86 -16.37
N ILE A 83 -0.71 -2.25 -15.38
CA ILE A 83 -1.25 -2.14 -14.02
C ILE A 83 -2.49 -1.26 -14.00
N ASP A 84 -3.61 -1.80 -13.53
CA ASP A 84 -4.88 -1.07 -13.33
C ASP A 84 -4.98 -0.46 -11.94
N VAL A 85 -4.44 -1.15 -10.92
CA VAL A 85 -4.45 -0.68 -9.54
C VAL A 85 -3.05 -0.82 -8.93
N LEU A 86 -2.52 0.28 -8.40
CA LEU A 86 -1.32 0.28 -7.58
C LEU A 86 -1.70 0.46 -6.11
N VAL A 87 -1.28 -0.47 -5.24
CA VAL A 87 -1.43 -0.34 -3.79
C VAL A 87 -0.06 -0.05 -3.17
N ASN A 88 0.18 1.20 -2.80
CA ASN A 88 1.33 1.64 -2.04
C ASN A 88 1.10 1.31 -0.55
N ASN A 89 1.45 0.09 -0.16
CA ASN A 89 1.32 -0.41 1.22
C ASN A 89 2.68 -0.61 1.90
N ALA A 90 3.76 -0.82 1.16
CA ALA A 90 5.10 -0.95 1.75
C ALA A 90 5.42 0.25 2.64
N SER A 91 5.85 -0.02 3.87
CA SER A 91 6.14 1.02 4.85
C SER A 91 7.16 0.53 5.88
N THR A 92 7.84 1.48 6.53
CA THR A 92 8.70 1.25 7.70
C THR A 92 8.46 2.31 8.75
N LEU A 93 8.62 1.93 10.02
CA LEU A 93 8.58 2.85 11.16
C LEU A 93 9.93 3.55 11.38
N GLY A 94 11.01 2.99 10.82
CA GLY A 94 12.37 3.23 11.26
C GLY A 94 12.77 2.28 12.39
N PRO A 95 13.71 2.67 13.27
CA PRO A 95 14.11 1.87 14.42
C PRO A 95 13.01 1.73 15.46
N THR A 96 12.97 0.56 16.11
CA THR A 96 12.13 0.31 17.30
C THR A 96 12.98 -0.17 18.45
N PRO A 97 12.71 0.28 19.70
CA PRO A 97 11.61 1.17 20.13
C PRO A 97 11.66 2.55 19.45
N LEU A 98 10.48 3.11 19.15
CA LEU A 98 10.37 4.40 18.45
C LEU A 98 11.05 5.52 19.27
N PRO A 99 12.05 6.25 18.71
CA PRO A 99 12.74 7.33 19.40
C PRO A 99 11.90 8.62 19.47
N LEU A 100 12.26 9.53 20.38
CA LEU A 100 11.80 10.91 20.29
C LEU A 100 12.46 11.60 19.07
N LEU A 101 11.85 12.65 18.55
CA LEU A 101 12.43 13.40 17.42
C LEU A 101 13.84 13.91 17.71
N LEU A 102 14.10 14.32 18.96
CA LEU A 102 15.41 14.79 19.37
C LEU A 102 16.49 13.69 19.33
N ASP A 103 16.08 12.43 19.48
CA ASP A 103 16.96 11.25 19.49
C ASP A 103 16.94 10.50 18.14
N THR A 104 16.15 10.98 17.17
CA THR A 104 16.05 10.36 15.84
C THR A 104 17.27 10.72 15.00
N ALA A 105 18.01 9.72 14.54
CA ALA A 105 19.11 9.94 13.60
C ALA A 105 18.57 10.47 12.25
N CYS A 106 19.30 11.39 11.63
CA CYS A 106 18.92 11.94 10.33
C CYS A 106 18.78 10.86 9.26
N GLU A 107 19.64 9.84 9.32
CA GLU A 107 19.67 8.68 8.42
C GLU A 107 18.41 7.83 8.57
N ASP A 108 17.90 7.68 9.79
CA ASP A 108 16.67 6.95 10.06
C ASP A 108 15.45 7.69 9.50
N LEU A 109 15.36 8.99 9.72
CA LEU A 109 14.32 9.83 9.09
C LEU A 109 14.40 9.74 7.57
N GLN A 110 15.62 9.84 7.01
CA GLN A 110 15.86 9.73 5.58
C GLN A 110 15.37 8.36 5.04
N ARG A 111 15.71 7.27 5.74
CA ARG A 111 15.30 5.91 5.34
C ARG A 111 13.78 5.73 5.40
N VAL A 112 13.12 6.29 6.41
CA VAL A 112 11.65 6.25 6.51
C VAL A 112 11.02 7.00 5.34
N LEU A 113 11.50 8.20 5.02
CA LEU A 113 11.00 8.98 3.88
C LEU A 113 11.29 8.29 2.55
N GLU A 114 12.47 7.67 2.38
CA GLU A 114 12.84 6.95 1.17
C GLU A 114 11.88 5.81 0.86
N VAL A 115 11.52 5.01 1.86
CA VAL A 115 10.60 3.88 1.68
C VAL A 115 9.16 4.35 1.56
N ASN A 116 8.69 5.17 2.51
CA ASN A 116 7.26 5.46 2.66
C ASN A 116 6.75 6.53 1.68
N VAL A 117 7.63 7.41 1.21
CA VAL A 117 7.26 8.55 0.34
C VAL A 117 7.91 8.44 -1.03
N VAL A 118 9.24 8.40 -1.07
CA VAL A 118 9.99 8.46 -2.34
C VAL A 118 9.78 7.18 -3.16
N GLY A 119 9.74 6.02 -2.51
CA GLY A 119 9.42 4.74 -3.15
C GLY A 119 8.01 4.74 -3.75
N ALA A 120 7.01 5.16 -2.98
CA ALA A 120 5.64 5.30 -3.45
C ALA A 120 5.51 6.31 -4.60
N PHE A 121 6.22 7.45 -4.52
CA PHE A 121 6.29 8.44 -5.60
C PHE A 121 6.87 7.84 -6.88
N ARG A 122 8.01 7.15 -6.79
CA ARG A 122 8.68 6.54 -7.95
C ARG A 122 7.80 5.48 -8.62
N LEU A 123 7.16 4.61 -7.83
CA LEU A 123 6.23 3.61 -8.35
C LEU A 123 5.03 4.24 -9.02
N THR A 124 4.41 5.22 -8.38
CA THR A 124 3.28 5.96 -8.95
C THR A 124 3.68 6.59 -10.27
N LYS A 125 4.82 7.29 -10.32
CA LYS A 125 5.35 7.89 -11.56
C LYS A 125 5.58 6.86 -12.67
N ALA A 126 6.08 5.67 -12.33
CA ALA A 126 6.38 4.62 -13.31
C ALA A 126 5.12 3.98 -13.91
N VAL A 127 4.00 3.91 -13.16
CA VAL A 127 2.76 3.30 -13.65
C VAL A 127 1.74 4.32 -14.17
N ALA A 128 1.69 5.53 -13.62
CA ALA A 128 0.67 6.53 -13.92
C ALA A 128 0.66 6.96 -15.40
N GLY A 129 1.82 7.04 -16.05
CA GLY A 129 1.88 7.35 -17.47
C GLY A 129 1.08 6.37 -18.35
N SER A 130 1.19 5.07 -18.07
CA SER A 130 0.39 4.04 -18.76
C SER A 130 -1.10 4.13 -18.40
N MET A 131 -1.43 4.46 -17.16
CA MET A 131 -2.82 4.66 -16.73
C MET A 131 -3.47 5.84 -17.46
N VAL A 132 -2.76 6.98 -17.57
CA VAL A 132 -3.22 8.17 -18.29
C VAL A 132 -3.48 7.85 -19.76
N VAL A 133 -2.56 7.17 -20.45
CA VAL A 133 -2.74 6.78 -21.86
C VAL A 133 -3.97 5.89 -22.06
N ARG A 134 -4.26 5.02 -21.10
CA ARG A 134 -5.44 4.13 -21.15
C ARG A 134 -6.73 4.80 -20.65
N GLY A 135 -6.65 6.02 -20.10
CA GLY A 135 -7.80 6.74 -19.54
C GLY A 135 -8.39 6.07 -18.31
N GLN A 136 -7.64 5.22 -17.61
CA GLN A 136 -8.10 4.51 -16.40
C GLN A 136 -6.94 4.07 -15.51
N GLY A 137 -7.12 4.18 -14.22
CA GLY A 137 -6.18 3.70 -13.21
C GLY A 137 -6.56 4.14 -11.81
N LEU A 138 -6.11 3.39 -10.81
CA LEU A 138 -6.32 3.76 -9.42
C LEU A 138 -5.04 3.53 -8.62
N VAL A 139 -4.65 4.53 -7.84
CA VAL A 139 -3.57 4.45 -6.86
C VAL A 139 -4.17 4.52 -5.46
N LEU A 140 -4.02 3.45 -4.70
CA LEU A 140 -4.42 3.36 -3.31
C LEU A 140 -3.19 3.47 -2.42
N ASN A 141 -3.11 4.54 -1.63
CA ASN A 141 -2.05 4.72 -0.64
C ASN A 141 -2.54 4.32 0.75
N ILE A 142 -1.81 3.44 1.41
CA ILE A 142 -2.08 3.08 2.81
C ILE A 142 -1.44 4.14 3.71
N SER A 143 -2.30 4.93 4.33
CA SER A 143 -1.96 5.99 5.26
C SER A 143 -2.03 5.51 6.72
N SER A 144 -2.32 6.42 7.64
CA SER A 144 -2.48 6.19 9.07
C SER A 144 -3.19 7.39 9.71
N ASP A 145 -3.78 7.20 10.87
CA ASP A 145 -4.20 8.27 11.77
C ASP A 145 -3.03 9.18 12.19
N ALA A 146 -1.81 8.64 12.24
CA ALA A 146 -0.58 9.40 12.46
C ALA A 146 -0.31 10.47 11.40
N ALA A 147 -0.99 10.46 10.25
CA ALA A 147 -0.96 11.56 9.28
C ALA A 147 -1.81 12.76 9.72
N VAL A 148 -2.69 12.60 10.71
CA VAL A 148 -3.62 13.64 11.16
C VAL A 148 -3.33 14.02 12.62
N SER A 149 -3.01 13.02 13.45
CA SER A 149 -2.78 13.18 14.87
C SER A 149 -1.29 13.12 15.21
N ALA A 150 -0.85 13.98 16.10
CA ALA A 150 0.54 14.02 16.55
C ALA A 150 0.71 13.13 17.79
N TYR A 151 1.45 12.04 17.63
CA TYR A 151 1.80 11.14 18.72
C TYR A 151 3.30 11.27 19.06
N PRO A 152 3.67 11.42 20.35
CA PRO A 152 5.07 11.36 20.76
C PRO A 152 5.74 10.06 20.26
N ARG A 153 6.98 10.15 19.82
CA ARG A 153 7.83 9.09 19.25
C ARG A 153 7.47 8.63 17.81
N TRP A 154 6.34 9.03 17.26
CA TRP A 154 5.95 8.65 15.89
C TRP A 154 6.46 9.62 14.81
N GLY A 155 7.38 10.52 15.15
CA GLY A 155 7.74 11.67 14.31
C GLY A 155 8.13 11.34 12.88
N ALA A 156 9.10 10.45 12.64
CA ALA A 156 9.54 10.09 11.31
C ALA A 156 8.41 9.43 10.49
N TYR A 157 7.67 8.49 11.11
CA TYR A 157 6.56 7.81 10.46
C TYR A 157 5.41 8.78 10.13
N SER A 158 4.97 9.59 11.11
CA SER A 158 3.90 10.59 10.93
C SER A 158 4.19 11.54 9.79
N VAL A 159 5.40 12.13 9.77
CA VAL A 159 5.82 13.03 8.68
C VAL A 159 5.76 12.31 7.33
N SER A 160 6.17 11.05 7.26
CA SER A 160 6.10 10.28 6.01
C SER A 160 4.66 10.06 5.53
N LYS A 161 3.73 9.80 6.45
CA LYS A 161 2.32 9.57 6.09
C LYS A 161 1.60 10.86 5.68
N VAL A 162 1.87 11.98 6.35
CA VAL A 162 1.41 13.32 5.92
C VAL A 162 1.92 13.64 4.52
N ALA A 163 3.22 13.42 4.28
CA ALA A 163 3.83 13.68 2.98
C ALA A 163 3.22 12.81 1.87
N LEU A 164 2.99 11.52 2.12
CA LEU A 164 2.36 10.60 1.17
C LEU A 164 0.93 11.05 0.82
N GLU A 165 0.11 11.43 1.83
CA GLU A 165 -1.25 11.92 1.58
C GLU A 165 -1.25 13.22 0.78
N HIS A 166 -0.36 14.15 1.12
CA HIS A 166 -0.32 15.43 0.40
C HIS A 166 0.16 15.26 -1.04
N LEU A 167 1.18 14.42 -1.25
CA LEU A 167 1.66 14.03 -2.58
C LEU A 167 0.54 13.42 -3.42
N SER A 168 -0.28 12.56 -2.81
CA SER A 168 -1.45 11.96 -3.46
C SER A 168 -2.48 13.00 -3.92
N ARG A 169 -2.71 14.05 -3.12
CA ARG A 169 -3.61 15.16 -3.48
C ARG A 169 -3.06 15.99 -4.64
N ILE A 170 -1.74 16.19 -4.70
CA ILE A 170 -1.08 16.88 -5.82
C ILE A 170 -1.24 16.05 -7.10
N TRP A 171 -0.96 14.74 -7.05
CA TRP A 171 -1.19 13.84 -8.19
C TRP A 171 -2.65 13.88 -8.67
N ALA A 172 -3.60 13.88 -7.72
CA ALA A 172 -5.03 13.94 -8.03
C ALA A 172 -5.40 15.22 -8.79
N ALA A 173 -4.84 16.36 -8.39
CA ALA A 173 -5.06 17.64 -9.06
C ALA A 173 -4.38 17.71 -10.43
N GLU A 174 -3.13 17.23 -10.55
CA GLU A 174 -2.37 17.25 -11.81
C GLU A 174 -2.95 16.31 -12.88
N LEU A 175 -3.59 15.21 -12.45
CA LEU A 175 -4.16 14.20 -13.34
C LEU A 175 -5.70 14.26 -13.41
N GLU A 176 -6.30 15.39 -13.03
CA GLU A 176 -7.74 15.61 -13.15
C GLU A 176 -8.20 15.42 -14.60
N GLY A 177 -9.31 14.73 -14.81
CA GLY A 177 -9.87 14.46 -16.13
C GLY A 177 -9.16 13.37 -16.94
N THR A 178 -8.06 12.79 -16.45
CA THR A 178 -7.30 11.73 -17.18
C THR A 178 -7.87 10.32 -16.97
N GLY A 179 -8.83 10.14 -16.06
CA GLY A 179 -9.35 8.83 -15.66
C GLY A 179 -8.47 8.10 -14.63
N VAL A 180 -7.41 8.75 -14.11
CA VAL A 180 -6.59 8.21 -13.03
C VAL A 180 -7.02 8.79 -11.69
N SER A 181 -7.33 7.93 -10.72
CA SER A 181 -7.80 8.32 -9.39
C SER A 181 -6.80 7.96 -8.30
N PHE A 182 -6.78 8.75 -7.24
CA PHE A 182 -5.94 8.56 -6.06
C PHE A 182 -6.80 8.50 -4.81
N LEU A 183 -6.56 7.51 -3.96
CA LEU A 183 -7.22 7.40 -2.66
C LEU A 183 -6.17 7.18 -1.57
N ASN A 184 -6.41 7.77 -0.40
CA ASN A 184 -5.61 7.56 0.80
C ASN A 184 -6.49 6.88 1.84
N VAL A 185 -6.07 5.75 2.38
CA VAL A 185 -6.85 5.04 3.38
C VAL A 185 -6.02 4.82 4.64
N ASP A 186 -6.57 5.28 5.74
CA ASP A 186 -6.13 4.91 7.07
C ASP A 186 -6.76 3.54 7.41
N PRO A 187 -5.96 2.50 7.55
CA PRO A 187 -6.46 1.16 7.83
C PRO A 187 -6.90 0.97 9.28
N GLY A 188 -6.53 1.91 10.18
CA GLY A 188 -6.66 1.78 11.61
C GLY A 188 -5.63 0.82 12.22
N GLU A 189 -5.74 0.61 13.53
CA GLU A 189 -4.85 -0.28 14.25
C GLU A 189 -5.16 -1.76 13.93
N MET A 190 -4.09 -2.50 13.60
CA MET A 190 -4.20 -3.91 13.20
C MET A 190 -3.19 -4.76 13.95
N ASP A 191 -3.56 -6.01 14.23
CA ASP A 191 -2.64 -7.02 14.76
C ASP A 191 -1.63 -7.45 13.70
N THR A 192 -0.57 -6.67 13.59
CA THR A 192 0.54 -6.89 12.67
C THR A 192 1.87 -6.82 13.42
N ARG A 193 2.90 -7.45 12.85
CA ARG A 193 4.25 -7.33 13.39
C ARG A 193 4.68 -5.85 13.53
N MET A 194 4.39 -5.01 12.53
CA MET A 194 4.72 -3.59 12.59
C MET A 194 4.09 -2.89 13.81
N TYR A 195 2.82 -3.16 14.11
CA TYR A 195 2.15 -2.57 15.26
C TYR A 195 2.73 -3.10 16.58
N ARG A 196 3.00 -4.40 16.67
CA ARG A 196 3.63 -5.02 17.85
C ARG A 196 5.04 -4.47 18.12
N ASP A 197 5.82 -4.21 17.06
CA ASP A 197 7.15 -3.60 17.17
C ASP A 197 7.06 -2.13 17.64
N ALA A 198 5.99 -1.41 17.30
CA ALA A 198 5.76 -0.02 17.68
C ALA A 198 5.19 0.12 19.10
N VAL A 199 4.26 -0.76 19.49
CA VAL A 199 3.49 -0.68 20.73
C VAL A 199 3.47 -2.08 21.39
N PRO A 200 4.60 -2.51 21.98
CA PRO A 200 4.73 -3.87 22.53
C PRO A 200 3.80 -4.17 23.71
N ASP A 201 3.35 -3.14 24.42
CA ASP A 201 2.48 -3.26 25.59
C ASP A 201 0.99 -3.10 25.26
N ALA A 202 0.61 -3.11 23.97
CA ALA A 202 -0.78 -2.97 23.57
C ALA A 202 -1.62 -4.23 23.87
N ASP A 203 -2.91 -4.03 24.08
CA ASP A 203 -3.89 -5.12 24.13
C ASP A 203 -4.25 -5.56 22.69
N TYR A 204 -3.50 -6.53 22.18
CA TYR A 204 -3.66 -7.02 20.80
C TYR A 204 -5.04 -7.65 20.54
N SER A 205 -5.79 -8.05 21.57
CA SER A 205 -7.13 -8.61 21.41
C SER A 205 -8.16 -7.62 20.88
N LYS A 206 -7.87 -6.32 21.02
CA LYS A 206 -8.72 -5.22 20.54
C LYS A 206 -8.41 -4.76 19.12
N LEU A 207 -7.32 -5.25 18.54
CA LEU A 207 -6.88 -4.86 17.21
C LEU A 207 -7.68 -5.56 16.12
N ASN A 208 -7.86 -4.87 15.01
CA ASN A 208 -8.46 -5.48 13.84
C ASN A 208 -7.51 -6.53 13.24
N ARG A 209 -8.08 -7.61 12.72
CA ARG A 209 -7.30 -8.54 11.90
C ARG A 209 -7.06 -7.93 10.51
N PRO A 210 -5.84 -8.06 9.93
CA PRO A 210 -5.54 -7.53 8.60
C PRO A 210 -6.52 -7.99 7.51
N GLU A 211 -7.04 -9.23 7.62
CA GLU A 211 -7.99 -9.80 6.67
C GLU A 211 -9.34 -9.05 6.67
N VAL A 212 -9.79 -8.61 7.84
CA VAL A 212 -11.04 -7.83 7.98
C VAL A 212 -10.87 -6.46 7.32
N VAL A 213 -9.73 -5.82 7.54
CA VAL A 213 -9.43 -4.52 6.93
C VAL A 213 -9.27 -4.67 5.43
N ALA A 214 -8.54 -5.69 4.95
CA ALA A 214 -8.39 -5.98 3.54
C ALA A 214 -9.74 -6.20 2.84
N ALA A 215 -10.67 -6.93 3.46
CA ALA A 215 -12.01 -7.14 2.91
C ALA A 215 -12.77 -5.81 2.72
N ARG A 216 -12.71 -4.90 3.70
CA ARG A 216 -13.31 -3.55 3.60
C ARG A 216 -12.68 -2.72 2.48
N LEU A 217 -11.36 -2.76 2.34
CA LEU A 217 -10.66 -2.01 1.28
C LEU A 217 -10.98 -2.57 -0.10
N VAL A 218 -11.07 -3.87 -0.24
CA VAL A 218 -11.44 -4.51 -1.51
C VAL A 218 -12.90 -4.22 -1.85
N ALA A 219 -13.83 -4.23 -0.88
CA ALA A 219 -15.22 -3.81 -1.07
C ALA A 219 -15.32 -2.33 -1.50
N LEU A 220 -14.48 -1.44 -0.93
CA LEU A 220 -14.38 -0.06 -1.39
C LEU A 220 -13.98 0.01 -2.87
N LEU A 221 -12.97 -0.76 -3.28
CA LEU A 221 -12.50 -0.80 -4.67
C LEU A 221 -13.60 -1.29 -5.62
N GLU A 222 -14.34 -2.34 -5.26
CA GLU A 222 -15.43 -2.89 -6.08
C GLU A 222 -16.67 -1.98 -6.13
N GLY A 223 -16.96 -1.32 -5.03
CA GLY A 223 -18.17 -0.50 -4.88
C GLY A 223 -18.00 0.92 -5.38
N ARG A 224 -17.51 1.79 -4.52
CA ARG A 224 -17.59 3.25 -4.70
C ARG A 224 -16.27 3.96 -5.00
N ALA A 225 -15.14 3.27 -5.14
CA ALA A 225 -13.84 3.93 -5.34
C ALA A 225 -13.84 4.90 -6.54
N GLU A 226 -14.49 4.52 -7.64
CA GLU A 226 -14.57 5.34 -8.87
C GLU A 226 -15.51 6.56 -8.73
N SER A 227 -16.41 6.56 -7.77
CA SER A 227 -17.34 7.68 -7.53
C SER A 227 -16.81 8.70 -6.52
N LEU A 228 -15.72 8.39 -5.84
CA LEU A 228 -15.10 9.30 -4.88
C LEU A 228 -14.24 10.34 -5.60
N PRO A 229 -14.20 11.58 -5.09
CA PRO A 229 -13.25 12.58 -5.58
C PRO A 229 -11.82 12.05 -5.45
N SER A 230 -11.01 12.22 -6.48
CA SER A 230 -9.60 11.87 -6.45
C SER A 230 -8.88 12.66 -5.34
N GLY A 231 -7.93 12.02 -4.65
CA GLY A 231 -7.24 12.61 -3.49
C GLY A 231 -7.95 12.43 -2.15
N THR A 232 -9.16 11.81 -2.13
CA THR A 232 -9.93 11.59 -0.91
C THR A 232 -9.15 10.75 0.12
N ARG A 233 -9.24 11.17 1.40
CA ARG A 233 -8.83 10.39 2.57
C ARG A 233 -10.02 9.67 3.18
N LEU A 234 -9.85 8.41 3.49
CA LEU A 234 -10.84 7.53 4.09
C LEU A 234 -10.26 6.84 5.33
N GLU A 235 -11.15 6.39 6.20
CA GLU A 235 -10.81 5.53 7.34
C GLU A 235 -11.50 4.17 7.14
N ALA A 236 -10.73 3.08 7.20
CA ALA A 236 -11.27 1.73 6.99
C ALA A 236 -12.34 1.33 8.02
N SER A 237 -12.28 1.91 9.22
CA SER A 237 -13.29 1.71 10.27
C SER A 237 -14.67 2.26 9.90
N LYS A 238 -14.73 3.25 9.01
CA LYS A 238 -15.96 3.89 8.52
C LYS A 238 -16.47 3.30 7.20
N LEU A 239 -15.76 2.31 6.65
CA LEU A 239 -16.19 1.57 5.48
C LEU A 239 -17.12 0.42 5.90
N GLU A 240 -18.15 0.17 5.10
CA GLU A 240 -19.04 -0.97 5.31
C GLU A 240 -18.27 -2.28 5.19
N ALA A 241 -18.63 -3.26 5.99
CA ALA A 241 -18.14 -4.61 5.84
C ALA A 241 -18.71 -5.20 4.53
N ALA A 242 -17.85 -5.95 3.80
CA ALA A 242 -18.24 -6.62 2.57
C ALA A 242 -19.16 -7.82 2.84
#